data_b6bb7819c952c24b7845cd531962c118
#
_entry.id   b6bb7819c952c24b7845cd531962c118
#
_cell.length_a   1.000
_cell.length_b   1.000
_cell.length_c   1.000
_cell.angle_alpha   90.00
_cell.angle_beta   90.00
_cell.angle_gamma   90.00
#
_symmetry.space_group_name_H-M   'P 1'
#
loop_
_entity.id
_entity.type
_entity.pdbx_description
1 polymer ?
#
loop_
_entity_poly.entity_id
_entity_poly.type
_entity_poly.pdbx_seq_one_letter_code
_entity_poly.pdbx_strand_id
1 'polypeptide(L)'
;SDIMRKSSMDIEELEAAVKAAADLNRLRILNMLSVRDMCVCELSEVLGIAQPSVSRHLKKLARGGFIESRQDGRWTDYYLRPANSFAARFAEELEETLAGDETARNDLENMKKARRESICGIEE
;
A
#
# COMPACT_ATOMS: atom_id res chain seq x y z
N SER A 1 -17.17 19.14 -13.58
CA SER A 1 -16.63 18.03 -14.33
C SER A 1 -16.46 16.80 -13.46
N ASP A 2 -16.23 15.68 -14.09
CA ASP A 2 -16.03 14.43 -13.34
C ASP A 2 -14.81 14.51 -12.47
N ILE A 3 -13.75 15.15 -12.95
CA ILE A 3 -12.54 15.32 -12.18
C ILE A 3 -12.82 16.13 -10.92
N MET A 4 -13.63 17.17 -11.05
CA MET A 4 -13.97 17.99 -9.90
C MET A 4 -14.78 17.20 -8.88
N ARG A 5 -15.73 16.40 -9.36
CA ARG A 5 -16.53 15.59 -8.44
C ARG A 5 -15.67 14.59 -7.70
N LYS A 6 -14.70 13.98 -8.41
CA LYS A 6 -13.81 13.00 -7.78
C LYS A 6 -12.82 13.63 -6.84
N SER A 7 -12.61 14.94 -6.95
CA SER A 7 -11.77 15.65 -6.01
C SER A 7 -12.49 15.92 -4.71
N SER A 8 -13.84 15.98 -4.76
CA SER A 8 -14.61 16.29 -3.58
C SER A 8 -14.83 15.06 -2.73
N MET A 9 -14.72 15.26 -1.43
CA MET A 9 -15.08 14.23 -0.48
C MET A 9 -15.65 14.91 0.74
N ASP A 10 -16.56 14.24 1.45
CA ASP A 10 -17.08 14.84 2.67
C ASP A 10 -16.09 14.60 3.80
N ILE A 11 -16.36 15.25 4.94
CA ILE A 11 -15.39 15.19 6.03
C ILE A 11 -15.27 13.79 6.61
N GLU A 12 -16.33 13.00 6.54
CA GLU A 12 -16.27 11.63 7.05
C GLU A 12 -15.39 10.77 6.17
N GLU A 13 -15.48 10.96 4.85
CA GLU A 13 -14.59 10.27 3.92
C GLU A 13 -13.14 10.67 4.13
N LEU A 14 -12.91 11.96 4.36
CA LEU A 14 -11.56 12.44 4.63
C LEU A 14 -11.02 11.83 5.91
N GLU A 15 -11.84 11.79 6.97
CA GLU A 15 -11.40 11.21 8.23
C GLU A 15 -11.01 9.74 8.03
N ALA A 16 -11.83 8.99 7.28
CA ALA A 16 -11.54 7.58 7.04
C ALA A 16 -10.21 7.42 6.30
N ALA A 17 -9.97 8.27 5.31
CA ALA A 17 -8.71 8.21 4.56
C ALA A 17 -7.51 8.53 5.45
N VAL A 18 -7.63 9.58 6.26
CA VAL A 18 -6.53 9.97 7.14
C VAL A 18 -6.25 8.88 8.17
N LYS A 19 -7.31 8.30 8.75
CA LYS A 19 -7.13 7.23 9.72
C LYS A 19 -6.49 6.00 9.08
N ALA A 20 -6.87 5.70 7.84
CA ALA A 20 -6.30 4.55 7.14
C ALA A 20 -4.79 4.73 6.95
N ALA A 21 -4.33 5.95 6.73
CA ALA A 21 -2.92 6.22 6.50
C ALA A 21 -2.13 6.40 7.79
N ALA A 22 -2.79 6.59 8.92
CA ALA A 22 -2.11 6.98 10.17
C ALA A 22 -1.61 5.76 10.94
N ASP A 23 -0.65 5.07 10.35
CA ASP A 23 -0.04 3.90 10.97
C ASP A 23 1.29 3.65 10.29
N LEU A 24 2.32 3.36 11.09
CA LEU A 24 3.67 3.18 10.55
C LEU A 24 3.73 2.16 9.43
N ASN A 25 3.17 0.98 9.66
CA ASN A 25 3.24 -0.08 8.65
C ASN A 25 2.43 0.26 7.42
N ARG A 26 1.30 0.93 7.58
CA ARG A 26 0.49 1.31 6.42
C ARG A 26 1.18 2.37 5.57
N LEU A 27 1.88 3.31 6.21
CA LEU A 27 2.68 4.27 5.44
C LEU A 27 3.78 3.56 4.66
N ARG A 28 4.43 2.58 5.29
CA ARG A 28 5.46 1.80 4.61
C ARG A 28 4.89 1.03 3.43
N ILE A 29 3.72 0.43 3.61
CA ILE A 29 3.06 -0.30 2.53
C ILE A 29 2.77 0.62 1.35
N LEU A 30 2.18 1.79 1.62
CA LEU A 30 1.87 2.73 0.54
C LEU A 30 3.13 3.13 -0.21
N ASN A 31 4.21 3.37 0.52
CA ASN A 31 5.46 3.76 -0.12
C ASN A 31 6.00 2.65 -1.03
N MET A 32 5.94 1.41 -0.56
CA MET A 32 6.40 0.28 -1.38
C MET A 32 5.51 0.07 -2.60
N LEU A 33 4.20 0.20 -2.42
CA LEU A 33 3.29 0.01 -3.54
C LEU A 33 3.40 1.13 -4.58
N SER A 34 4.02 2.25 -4.23
CA SER A 34 4.30 3.28 -5.22
C SER A 34 5.37 2.81 -6.21
N VAL A 35 6.13 1.78 -5.86
CA VAL A 35 7.19 1.26 -6.73
C VAL A 35 6.71 0.08 -7.56
N ARG A 36 6.00 -0.85 -6.95
CA ARG A 36 5.44 -1.99 -7.69
C ARG A 36 4.31 -2.65 -6.91
N ASP A 37 3.54 -3.47 -7.61
CA ASP A 37 2.51 -4.29 -6.99
C ASP A 37 3.15 -5.37 -6.13
N MET A 38 2.50 -5.72 -5.02
CA MET A 38 3.04 -6.74 -4.11
C MET A 38 1.92 -7.57 -3.53
N CYS A 39 2.23 -8.83 -3.23
CA CYS A 39 1.29 -9.71 -2.54
C CYS A 39 1.57 -9.70 -1.03
N VAL A 40 0.67 -10.34 -0.27
CA VAL A 40 0.77 -10.34 1.19
C VAL A 40 2.08 -10.91 1.67
N CYS A 41 2.54 -12.02 1.10
CA CYS A 41 3.77 -12.64 1.61
C CYS A 41 5.00 -11.79 1.32
N GLU A 42 5.02 -11.07 0.21
CA GLU A 42 6.13 -10.16 -0.06
C GLU A 42 6.15 -9.01 0.96
N LEU A 43 4.98 -8.43 1.22
CA LEU A 43 4.87 -7.37 2.21
C LEU A 43 5.22 -7.86 3.61
N SER A 44 4.76 -9.06 3.96
CA SER A 44 5.07 -9.66 5.25
C SER A 44 6.58 -9.84 5.42
N GLU A 45 7.23 -10.27 4.37
CA GLU A 45 8.68 -10.47 4.42
C GLU A 45 9.41 -9.16 4.70
N VAL A 46 9.06 -8.09 3.98
CA VAL A 46 9.75 -6.81 4.15
C VAL A 46 9.41 -6.18 5.49
N LEU A 47 8.13 -6.21 5.87
CA LEU A 47 7.70 -5.55 7.11
C LEU A 47 8.09 -6.32 8.35
N GLY A 48 8.32 -7.62 8.24
CA GLY A 48 8.65 -8.44 9.40
C GLY A 48 7.49 -8.68 10.33
N ILE A 49 6.27 -8.67 9.81
CA ILE A 49 5.07 -8.94 10.60
C ILE A 49 4.27 -10.06 9.96
N ALA A 50 3.39 -10.68 10.75
CA ALA A 50 2.63 -11.84 10.32
C ALA A 50 1.67 -11.49 9.19
N GLN A 51 1.42 -12.43 8.29
CA GLN A 51 0.55 -12.20 7.15
C GLN A 51 -0.86 -11.76 7.54
N PRO A 52 -1.49 -12.31 8.60
CA PRO A 52 -2.81 -11.78 8.99
C PRO A 52 -2.78 -10.30 9.35
N SER A 53 -1.69 -9.82 9.93
CA SER A 53 -1.56 -8.39 10.25
C SER A 53 -1.46 -7.57 8.97
N VAL A 54 -0.67 -8.06 8.00
CA VAL A 54 -0.58 -7.39 6.70
C VAL A 54 -1.95 -7.32 6.05
N SER A 55 -2.68 -8.43 6.07
CA SER A 55 -4.02 -8.46 5.46
C SER A 55 -4.95 -7.43 6.09
N ARG A 56 -4.88 -7.27 7.42
CA ARG A 56 -5.70 -6.26 8.08
C ARG A 56 -5.33 -4.84 7.68
N HIS A 57 -4.04 -4.58 7.56
CA HIS A 57 -3.57 -3.27 7.09
C HIS A 57 -4.04 -2.98 5.67
N LEU A 58 -3.93 -3.98 4.79
CA LEU A 58 -4.34 -3.82 3.41
C LEU A 58 -5.84 -3.54 3.30
N LYS A 59 -6.64 -4.23 4.13
CA LYS A 59 -8.07 -4.01 4.14
C LYS A 59 -8.40 -2.57 4.53
N LYS A 60 -7.70 -2.04 5.52
CA LYS A 60 -7.94 -0.66 5.94
C LYS A 60 -7.52 0.33 4.87
N LEU A 61 -6.40 0.08 4.20
CA LEU A 61 -5.96 0.95 3.12
C LEU A 61 -6.93 0.91 1.94
N ALA A 62 -7.48 -0.26 1.64
CA ALA A 62 -8.45 -0.37 0.56
C ALA A 62 -9.72 0.41 0.91
N ARG A 63 -10.19 0.29 2.15
CA ARG A 63 -11.38 1.03 2.58
C ARG A 63 -11.13 2.54 2.58
N GLY A 64 -9.89 2.94 2.84
CA GLY A 64 -9.54 4.35 2.83
C GLY A 64 -9.38 4.94 1.45
N GLY A 65 -9.47 4.11 0.41
CA GLY A 65 -9.42 4.62 -0.96
C GLY A 65 -8.03 4.75 -1.54
N PHE A 66 -7.05 4.02 -1.02
CA PHE A 66 -5.67 4.14 -1.50
C PHE A 66 -5.25 3.02 -2.42
N ILE A 67 -5.77 1.82 -2.23
CA ILE A 67 -5.28 0.64 -2.95
C ILE A 67 -6.44 -0.24 -3.41
N GLU A 68 -6.14 -1.10 -4.36
CA GLU A 68 -7.04 -2.16 -4.80
C GLU A 68 -6.21 -3.42 -4.98
N SER A 69 -6.89 -4.51 -5.28
CA SER A 69 -6.22 -5.79 -5.48
C SER A 69 -6.77 -6.49 -6.70
N ARG A 70 -5.97 -7.42 -7.23
CA ARG A 70 -6.43 -8.28 -8.30
C ARG A 70 -5.81 -9.66 -8.12
N GLN A 71 -6.51 -10.66 -8.60
CA GLN A 71 -6.04 -12.04 -8.53
C GLN A 71 -5.02 -12.28 -9.64
N ASP A 72 -3.92 -12.94 -9.30
CA ASP A 72 -2.90 -13.33 -10.27
C ASP A 72 -2.49 -14.76 -9.94
N GLY A 73 -3.16 -15.72 -10.57
CA GLY A 73 -2.93 -17.12 -10.26
C GLY A 73 -3.34 -17.40 -8.82
N ARG A 74 -2.41 -17.95 -8.04
CA ARG A 74 -2.67 -18.26 -6.63
C ARG A 74 -2.46 -17.07 -5.70
N TRP A 75 -1.91 -15.97 -6.22
CA TRP A 75 -1.62 -14.80 -5.39
C TRP A 75 -2.62 -13.69 -5.65
N THR A 76 -2.78 -12.83 -4.64
CA THR A 76 -3.55 -11.60 -4.77
C THR A 76 -2.53 -10.46 -4.71
N ASP A 77 -2.44 -9.71 -5.79
CA ASP A 77 -1.55 -8.56 -5.87
C ASP A 77 -2.28 -7.30 -5.46
N TYR A 78 -1.62 -6.47 -4.66
CA TYR A 78 -2.16 -5.18 -4.23
C TYR A 78 -1.40 -4.08 -4.92
N TYR A 79 -2.10 -3.01 -5.27
CA TYR A 79 -1.51 -1.91 -6.02
C TYR A 79 -2.18 -0.59 -5.67
N LEU A 80 -1.43 0.50 -5.87
CA LEU A 80 -1.99 1.82 -5.64
C LEU A 80 -3.09 2.10 -6.66
N ARG A 81 -4.26 2.46 -6.17
CA ARG A 81 -5.37 2.90 -7.00
C ARG A 81 -6.14 3.96 -6.25
N PRO A 82 -5.62 5.21 -6.25
CA PRO A 82 -6.28 6.27 -5.47
C PRO A 82 -7.72 6.50 -5.96
N ALA A 83 -8.65 6.54 -5.02
CA ALA A 83 -10.06 6.70 -5.34
C ALA A 83 -10.44 8.15 -5.62
N ASN A 84 -9.59 9.10 -5.25
CA ASN A 84 -9.88 10.52 -5.38
C ASN A 84 -8.57 11.29 -5.42
N SER A 85 -8.67 12.59 -5.66
CA SER A 85 -7.46 13.40 -5.81
C SER A 85 -6.71 13.58 -4.49
N PHE A 86 -7.40 13.52 -3.35
CA PHE A 86 -6.69 13.58 -2.07
C PHE A 86 -5.77 12.38 -1.91
N ALA A 87 -6.29 11.17 -2.15
CA ALA A 87 -5.49 9.96 -2.01
C ALA A 87 -4.32 9.97 -3.00
N ALA A 88 -4.54 10.46 -4.22
CA ALA A 88 -3.48 10.53 -5.21
C ALA A 88 -2.38 11.48 -4.77
N ARG A 89 -2.76 12.67 -4.30
CA ARG A 89 -1.77 13.65 -3.85
C ARG A 89 -1.05 13.18 -2.60
N PHE A 90 -1.78 12.50 -1.71
CA PHE A 90 -1.16 11.97 -0.50
C PHE A 90 -0.08 10.96 -0.84
N ALA A 91 -0.37 10.05 -1.77
CA ALA A 91 0.62 9.03 -2.15
C ALA A 91 1.86 9.67 -2.77
N GLU A 92 1.68 10.70 -3.61
CA GLU A 92 2.81 11.40 -4.21
C GLU A 92 3.62 12.14 -3.16
N GLU A 93 2.94 12.83 -2.27
CA GLU A 93 3.61 13.57 -1.21
C GLU A 93 4.37 12.62 -0.30
N LEU A 94 3.79 11.46 0.00
CA LEU A 94 4.43 10.47 0.85
C LEU A 94 5.73 10.00 0.24
N GLU A 95 5.71 9.69 -1.04
CA GLU A 95 6.92 9.22 -1.73
C GLU A 95 8.02 10.26 -1.68
N GLU A 96 7.69 11.51 -1.95
CA GLU A 96 8.67 12.60 -1.91
C GLU A 96 9.19 12.83 -0.50
N THR A 97 8.28 12.82 0.47
CA THR A 97 8.65 13.05 1.87
C THR A 97 9.60 11.98 2.39
N LEU A 98 9.37 10.74 1.97
CA LEU A 98 10.15 9.61 2.49
C LEU A 98 11.41 9.31 1.67
N ALA A 99 11.69 10.08 0.64
CA ALA A 99 12.81 9.80 -0.26
C ALA A 99 14.14 9.69 0.49
N GLY A 100 14.32 10.43 1.56
CA GLY A 100 15.55 10.38 2.35
C GLY A 100 15.43 9.62 3.65
N ASP A 101 14.27 9.02 3.92
CA ASP A 101 14.07 8.34 5.20
C ASP A 101 14.74 6.98 5.19
N GLU A 102 15.43 6.65 6.29
CA GLU A 102 16.22 5.42 6.36
C GLU A 102 15.34 4.18 6.28
N THR A 103 14.26 4.13 7.05
CA THR A 103 13.36 2.98 7.04
C THR A 103 12.77 2.77 5.66
N ALA A 104 12.29 3.86 5.04
CA ALA A 104 11.68 3.77 3.72
C ALA A 104 12.69 3.29 2.68
N ARG A 105 13.93 3.78 2.76
CA ARG A 105 14.96 3.37 1.81
C ARG A 105 15.30 1.89 1.99
N ASN A 106 15.39 1.43 3.24
CA ASN A 106 15.63 0.02 3.51
C ASN A 106 14.49 -0.84 3.00
N ASP A 107 13.25 -0.38 3.14
CA ASP A 107 12.11 -1.12 2.60
C ASP A 107 12.23 -1.29 1.10
N LEU A 108 12.60 -0.23 0.39
CA LEU A 108 12.74 -0.31 -1.06
C LEU A 108 13.86 -1.27 -1.49
N GLU A 109 14.95 -1.29 -0.73
CA GLU A 109 16.01 -2.25 -1.00
C GLU A 109 15.54 -3.68 -0.74
N ASN A 110 14.87 -3.88 0.38
CA ASN A 110 14.46 -5.22 0.76
C ASN A 110 13.37 -5.76 -0.14
N MET A 111 12.48 -4.89 -0.65
CA MET A 111 11.42 -5.37 -1.53
C MET A 111 11.97 -5.86 -2.86
N LYS A 112 13.14 -5.38 -3.27
CA LYS A 112 13.75 -5.89 -4.49
C LYS A 112 14.11 -7.36 -4.37
N LYS A 113 14.42 -7.81 -3.15
CA LYS A 113 14.80 -9.20 -2.89
C LYS A 113 13.62 -10.07 -2.56
N ALA A 114 12.50 -9.48 -2.17
CA ALA A 114 11.33 -10.23 -1.73
C ALA A 114 10.52 -10.62 -2.96
N ARG A 115 10.56 -11.89 -3.31
CA ARG A 115 9.79 -12.43 -4.43
C ARG A 115 8.92 -13.55 -3.92
N ARG A 116 7.63 -13.50 -4.28
CA ARG A 116 6.68 -14.51 -3.80
C ARG A 116 7.08 -15.92 -4.18
N GLU A 117 7.76 -16.07 -5.31
CA GLU A 117 8.19 -17.38 -5.76
C GLU A 117 9.23 -18.00 -4.83
N SER A 118 10.05 -17.17 -4.17
CA SER A 118 11.05 -17.70 -3.26
C SER A 118 10.59 -17.67 -1.80
N ILE A 119 9.54 -16.94 -1.48
CA ILE A 119 9.09 -16.77 -0.09
C ILE A 119 7.95 -17.72 0.23
N CYS A 120 6.97 -17.78 -0.66
CA CYS A 120 5.78 -18.56 -0.40
C CYS A 120 5.19 -18.99 -1.73
N GLY A 121 4.81 -20.14 -1.86
CA GLY A 121 4.14 -20.58 -3.06
C GLY A 121 4.93 -21.46 -3.96
N ILE A 122 6.20 -21.56 -3.74
CA ILE A 122 6.97 -22.42 -4.60
C ILE A 122 6.81 -23.87 -4.27
N GLU A 123 6.38 -24.16 -3.08
CA GLU A 123 6.26 -25.52 -2.66
C GLU A 123 5.15 -26.24 -3.35
N GLU A 124 4.33 -25.56 -4.07
CA GLU A 124 3.30 -26.28 -4.76
C GLU A 124 3.72 -26.92 -6.00
#